data_40018619e45837a05e7d4075fdd119ad
#
_entry.id   40018619e45837a05e7d4075fdd119ad
#
_cell.length_a   1.000
_cell.length_b   1.000
_cell.length_c   1.000
_cell.angle_alpha   90.00
_cell.angle_beta   90.00
_cell.angle_gamma   90.00
#
_symmetry.space_group_name_H-M   'P 1'
#
loop_
_entity.id
_entity.type
_entity.pdbx_description
1 polymer ?
#
loop_
_entity_poly.entity_id
_entity_poly.type
_entity_poly.pdbx_seq_one_letter_code
_entity_poly.pdbx_strand_id
1 'polypeptide(L)'
;MKSRCVSRSACAIPLMMAAGPTFAYDLTDKLALHGLLAAAGQCQDVAARLPSEDDGQPLPGTEPVQSDTTLQSFGNACRGALPVQLQIDFNPTERDEFFLKLAWAVDNGLNAVSPFRLAPWAADLEDDVQDINGSARSYLLAAWYRHSFALAGENRIAATLGIIDSTDYLDGNAYANDEYTQFMNEAFVNAGNYNLPSYDAGVALEGSFGRFSVNALGMNIHENDVGNNYNFWGLQLGWHPQFKLGAGNYRINLLGASSAFLAPSRFVVPDPDADADQDLVLVDGEERVAVPGGRASRLSWGLSFDQAIGARLGLFLRLTWQSTDAAVDYQALYSGGIDLSGDAWRRPEDNIGLGYAYLEGGNTDVKRTNVFEAYYRASLNDYLAVTADIQYMSDALAQIDPEQEDPEGWIFGLRATAEF
;
A
#
# COMPACT_ATOMS: atom_id res chain seq x y z
N MET A 1 14.00 0.13 -42.83
CA MET A 1 15.33 0.44 -42.24
C MET A 1 15.49 -0.48 -41.06
N LYS A 2 16.47 -1.37 -41.07
CA LYS A 2 16.65 -2.35 -40.00
C LYS A 2 17.36 -1.65 -38.84
N SER A 3 16.69 -1.43 -37.72
CA SER A 3 17.34 -0.99 -36.46
C SER A 3 18.10 -2.18 -35.88
N ARG A 4 19.39 -2.04 -35.72
CA ARG A 4 20.26 -3.00 -35.04
C ARG A 4 20.01 -2.85 -33.53
N CYS A 5 19.44 -3.88 -32.94
CA CYS A 5 19.47 -4.09 -31.50
C CYS A 5 20.94 -4.20 -31.07
N VAL A 6 21.48 -3.17 -30.44
CA VAL A 6 22.77 -3.22 -29.75
C VAL A 6 22.49 -3.66 -28.33
N SER A 7 22.71 -4.93 -28.05
CA SER A 7 22.72 -5.45 -26.69
C SER A 7 23.87 -4.80 -25.92
N ARG A 8 23.59 -3.76 -25.18
CA ARG A 8 24.46 -3.30 -24.09
C ARG A 8 23.91 -3.90 -22.80
N SER A 9 24.63 -4.86 -22.26
CA SER A 9 24.44 -5.33 -20.88
C SER A 9 24.74 -4.18 -19.92
N ALA A 10 23.82 -3.28 -19.76
CA ALA A 10 23.77 -2.46 -18.55
C ALA A 10 23.36 -3.41 -17.43
N CYS A 11 24.31 -3.72 -16.52
CA CYS A 11 24.01 -4.41 -15.27
C CYS A 11 23.26 -3.43 -14.36
N ALA A 12 22.01 -3.12 -14.69
CA ALA A 12 21.11 -2.58 -13.69
C ALA A 12 20.95 -3.65 -12.61
N ILE A 13 20.98 -3.28 -11.35
CA ILE A 13 20.31 -4.08 -10.33
C ILE A 13 18.88 -4.15 -10.86
N PRO A 14 18.29 -5.30 -11.09
CA PRO A 14 16.85 -5.29 -11.21
C PRO A 14 16.33 -4.80 -9.86
N LEU A 15 16.01 -3.51 -9.75
CA LEU A 15 14.87 -3.13 -8.94
C LEU A 15 13.79 -4.05 -9.51
N MET A 16 13.42 -5.10 -8.79
CA MET A 16 12.29 -5.93 -9.17
C MET A 16 11.04 -5.13 -8.80
N MET A 17 10.85 -4.00 -9.43
CA MET A 17 9.52 -3.59 -9.79
C MET A 17 9.06 -4.64 -10.80
N ALA A 18 8.00 -5.37 -10.49
CA ALA A 18 7.27 -6.15 -11.46
C ALA A 18 6.44 -5.19 -12.34
N ALA A 19 7.08 -4.10 -12.77
CA ALA A 19 6.56 -3.29 -13.84
C ALA A 19 6.75 -4.10 -15.13
N GLY A 20 5.72 -4.24 -15.91
CA GLY A 20 5.81 -4.61 -17.32
C GLY A 20 6.83 -3.70 -18.00
N PRO A 21 7.19 -3.93 -19.27
CA PRO A 21 8.15 -3.10 -19.96
C PRO A 21 7.65 -1.65 -19.97
N THR A 22 8.15 -0.85 -19.03
CA THR A 22 7.95 0.60 -19.03
C THR A 22 8.75 1.14 -20.21
N PHE A 23 8.06 1.68 -21.18
CA PHE A 23 8.68 2.34 -22.31
C PHE A 23 9.16 3.71 -21.84
N ALA A 24 10.47 3.82 -21.54
CA ALA A 24 11.08 5.11 -21.26
C ALA A 24 11.28 5.86 -22.59
N TYR A 25 10.95 7.14 -22.59
CA TYR A 25 11.38 8.02 -23.67
C TYR A 25 12.80 8.52 -23.41
N ASP A 26 13.79 7.88 -24.01
CA ASP A 26 15.19 8.27 -23.93
C ASP A 26 15.42 9.61 -24.65
N LEU A 27 15.49 10.70 -23.89
CA LEU A 27 15.91 12.01 -24.43
C LEU A 27 17.37 12.03 -24.81
N THR A 28 18.19 11.33 -24.02
CA THR A 28 19.64 11.15 -24.27
C THR A 28 20.07 9.80 -23.66
N ASP A 29 21.33 9.39 -23.91
CA ASP A 29 21.93 8.20 -23.27
C ASP A 29 21.94 8.26 -21.72
N LYS A 30 21.58 9.39 -21.11
CA LYS A 30 21.68 9.66 -19.67
C LYS A 30 20.39 10.19 -19.05
N LEU A 31 19.42 10.55 -19.85
CA LEU A 31 18.18 11.17 -19.41
C LEU A 31 17.00 10.46 -20.04
N ALA A 32 16.18 9.83 -19.21
CA ALA A 32 14.93 9.18 -19.58
C ALA A 32 13.71 9.87 -18.93
N LEU A 33 12.59 9.83 -19.61
CA LEU A 33 11.29 10.24 -19.10
C LEU A 33 10.35 9.05 -19.12
N HIS A 34 9.60 8.88 -18.04
CA HIS A 34 8.50 7.93 -17.96
C HIS A 34 7.23 8.69 -17.59
N GLY A 35 6.15 8.39 -18.25
CA GLY A 35 4.84 8.95 -17.94
C GLY A 35 3.83 7.86 -17.69
N LEU A 36 2.98 8.05 -16.68
CA LEU A 36 1.83 7.22 -16.38
C LEU A 36 0.59 8.11 -16.34
N LEU A 37 -0.44 7.71 -17.05
CA LEU A 37 -1.80 8.21 -16.89
C LEU A 37 -2.70 7.02 -16.65
N ALA A 38 -3.42 7.01 -15.52
CA ALA A 38 -4.40 5.98 -15.24
C ALA A 38 -5.77 6.64 -15.02
N ALA A 39 -6.75 6.25 -15.81
CA ALA A 39 -8.14 6.66 -15.63
C ALA A 39 -8.93 5.46 -15.13
N ALA A 40 -9.48 5.54 -13.94
CA ALA A 40 -10.32 4.49 -13.38
C ALA A 40 -11.72 4.98 -13.04
N GLY A 41 -12.71 4.13 -13.28
CA GLY A 41 -14.07 4.27 -12.79
C GLY A 41 -14.46 3.01 -12.04
N GLN A 42 -14.98 3.18 -10.83
CA GLN A 42 -15.48 2.07 -10.00
C GLN A 42 -16.91 2.33 -9.57
N CYS A 43 -17.72 1.28 -9.52
CA CYS A 43 -19.08 1.28 -9.00
C CYS A 43 -19.20 0.24 -7.90
N GLN A 44 -19.72 0.63 -6.75
CA GLN A 44 -20.04 -0.29 -5.64
C GLN A 44 -21.53 -0.63 -5.63
N ASP A 45 -21.84 -1.87 -5.27
CA ASP A 45 -23.15 -2.37 -4.88
C ASP A 45 -23.02 -2.93 -3.45
N VAL A 46 -23.22 -2.05 -2.45
CA VAL A 46 -22.87 -2.28 -1.05
C VAL A 46 -24.07 -1.96 -0.18
N ALA A 47 -24.25 -2.75 0.87
CA ALA A 47 -25.11 -2.44 1.99
C ALA A 47 -24.23 -2.15 3.22
N ALA A 48 -24.40 -0.99 3.82
CA ALA A 48 -23.77 -0.63 5.08
C ALA A 48 -24.57 0.45 5.81
N ARG A 49 -24.57 0.38 7.14
CA ARG A 49 -25.16 1.41 8.00
C ARG A 49 -24.24 1.59 9.21
N LEU A 50 -23.49 2.68 9.19
CA LEU A 50 -22.43 2.94 10.15
C LEU A 50 -22.68 4.20 10.96
N PRO A 51 -22.14 4.33 12.18
CA PRO A 51 -22.14 5.57 12.94
C PRO A 51 -21.52 6.71 12.11
N SER A 52 -22.14 7.90 12.18
CA SER A 52 -21.60 9.09 11.54
C SER A 52 -20.28 9.51 12.24
N GLU A 53 -19.27 9.90 11.48
CA GLU A 53 -18.01 10.38 12.02
C GLU A 53 -18.14 11.68 12.85
N ASP A 54 -19.23 12.45 12.60
CA ASP A 54 -19.52 13.69 13.33
C ASP A 54 -19.96 13.45 14.79
N ASP A 55 -20.36 12.22 15.14
CA ASP A 55 -20.87 11.88 16.49
C ASP A 55 -19.78 11.44 17.48
N GLY A 56 -18.51 11.62 17.13
CA GLY A 56 -17.35 11.20 17.93
C GLY A 56 -17.27 9.67 18.03
N GLN A 57 -16.30 9.07 17.37
CA GLN A 57 -16.11 7.62 17.44
C GLN A 57 -16.04 7.17 18.90
N PRO A 58 -16.85 6.17 19.32
CA PRO A 58 -16.69 5.59 20.64
C PRO A 58 -15.27 5.05 20.77
N LEU A 59 -14.62 5.38 21.87
CA LEU A 59 -13.30 4.83 22.13
C LEU A 59 -13.39 3.29 22.20
N PRO A 60 -12.40 2.56 21.65
CA PRO A 60 -12.41 1.09 21.65
C PRO A 60 -12.62 0.54 23.07
N GLY A 61 -13.64 -0.33 23.23
CA GLY A 61 -13.99 -0.93 24.52
C GLY A 61 -15.04 -0.15 25.33
N THR A 62 -15.62 0.93 24.78
CA THR A 62 -16.75 1.61 25.41
C THR A 62 -18.08 1.17 24.81
N GLU A 63 -19.08 0.95 25.66
CA GLU A 63 -20.46 0.97 25.20
C GLU A 63 -20.88 2.43 24.96
N PRO A 64 -21.65 2.72 23.91
CA PRO A 64 -22.09 4.08 23.64
C PRO A 64 -22.90 4.60 24.82
N VAL A 65 -22.54 5.74 25.35
CA VAL A 65 -23.49 6.57 26.08
C VAL A 65 -24.64 6.79 25.11
N GLN A 66 -25.90 6.63 25.57
CA GLN A 66 -27.10 6.88 24.77
C GLN A 66 -27.13 8.33 24.26
N SER A 67 -26.26 8.67 23.32
CA SER A 67 -26.44 9.75 22.38
C SER A 67 -27.21 9.16 21.21
N ASP A 68 -28.16 9.88 20.65
CA ASP A 68 -28.80 9.53 19.39
C ASP A 68 -27.71 9.38 18.32
N THR A 69 -27.08 8.19 18.25
CA THR A 69 -26.02 7.92 17.25
C THR A 69 -26.67 8.01 15.88
N THR A 70 -26.30 9.02 15.12
CA THR A 70 -26.84 9.18 13.76
C THR A 70 -26.16 8.15 12.89
N LEU A 71 -26.91 7.17 12.39
CA LEU A 71 -26.39 6.18 11.46
C LEU A 71 -26.46 6.70 10.03
N GLN A 72 -25.33 6.70 9.35
CA GLN A 72 -25.21 6.96 7.92
C GLN A 72 -25.40 5.67 7.14
N SER A 73 -26.30 5.70 6.15
CA SER A 73 -26.48 4.58 5.21
C SER A 73 -25.63 4.76 3.98
N PHE A 74 -24.90 3.71 3.63
CA PHE A 74 -24.13 3.61 2.39
C PHE A 74 -24.88 2.70 1.41
N GLY A 75 -24.72 2.95 0.13
CA GLY A 75 -25.38 2.19 -0.93
C GLY A 75 -24.60 2.27 -2.23
N ASN A 76 -25.32 2.08 -3.34
CA ASN A 76 -24.72 2.10 -4.66
C ASN A 76 -24.15 3.48 -4.98
N ALA A 77 -22.87 3.49 -5.38
CA ALA A 77 -22.17 4.69 -5.81
C ALA A 77 -21.20 4.36 -6.94
N CYS A 78 -21.03 5.30 -7.88
CA CYS A 78 -19.99 5.22 -8.90
C CYS A 78 -19.15 6.49 -8.83
N ARG A 79 -17.82 6.34 -8.87
CA ARG A 79 -16.85 7.43 -8.88
C ARG A 79 -15.72 7.10 -9.85
N GLY A 80 -15.06 8.15 -10.32
CA GLY A 80 -13.88 8.03 -11.16
C GLY A 80 -12.74 8.87 -10.63
N ALA A 81 -11.51 8.46 -10.93
CA ALA A 81 -10.31 9.20 -10.61
C ALA A 81 -9.29 9.09 -11.72
N LEU A 82 -8.37 10.07 -11.79
CA LEU A 82 -7.38 10.16 -12.85
C LEU A 82 -6.04 10.66 -12.29
N PRO A 83 -5.14 9.79 -11.85
CA PRO A 83 -3.76 10.12 -11.57
C PRO A 83 -2.94 10.27 -12.85
N VAL A 84 -2.00 11.20 -12.81
CA VAL A 84 -0.96 11.42 -13.82
C VAL A 84 0.38 11.51 -13.11
N GLN A 85 1.35 10.72 -13.52
CA GLN A 85 2.70 10.74 -12.99
C GLN A 85 3.72 11.03 -14.09
N LEU A 86 4.76 11.77 -13.75
CA LEU A 86 5.93 12.00 -14.58
C LEU A 86 7.18 11.68 -13.77
N GLN A 87 8.01 10.77 -14.28
CA GLN A 87 9.28 10.39 -13.69
C GLN A 87 10.41 10.84 -14.61
N ILE A 88 11.47 11.31 -14.01
CA ILE A 88 12.68 11.79 -14.70
C ILE A 88 13.87 11.07 -14.09
N ASP A 89 14.55 10.27 -14.91
CA ASP A 89 15.76 9.54 -14.55
C ASP A 89 16.96 10.21 -15.21
N PHE A 90 17.92 10.65 -14.40
CA PHE A 90 19.16 11.22 -14.89
C PHE A 90 20.36 10.43 -14.36
N ASN A 91 21.03 9.72 -15.27
CA ASN A 91 22.18 8.85 -15.02
C ASN A 91 23.46 9.49 -15.59
N PRO A 92 24.12 10.46 -14.90
CA PRO A 92 25.32 11.11 -15.40
C PRO A 92 26.50 10.15 -15.56
N THR A 93 26.56 9.09 -14.74
CA THR A 93 27.53 8.00 -14.81
C THR A 93 26.84 6.65 -14.64
N GLU A 94 27.55 5.52 -14.82
CA GLU A 94 27.04 4.17 -14.54
C GLU A 94 26.79 3.90 -13.05
N ARG A 95 27.20 4.80 -12.17
CA ARG A 95 27.10 4.65 -10.71
C ARG A 95 26.19 5.66 -10.05
N ASP A 96 25.91 6.75 -10.73
CA ASP A 96 25.18 7.88 -10.18
C ASP A 96 23.85 8.03 -10.89
N GLU A 97 22.80 8.11 -10.11
CA GLU A 97 21.41 8.24 -10.55
C GLU A 97 20.72 9.35 -9.77
N PHE A 98 20.03 10.24 -10.46
CA PHE A 98 19.13 11.22 -9.90
C PHE A 98 17.74 10.94 -10.41
N PHE A 99 16.79 10.92 -9.52
CA PHE A 99 15.39 10.62 -9.80
C PHE A 99 14.49 11.74 -9.32
N LEU A 100 13.45 12.03 -10.10
CA LEU A 100 12.39 12.95 -9.75
C LEU A 100 11.05 12.36 -10.16
N LYS A 101 10.07 12.31 -9.23
CA LYS A 101 8.70 11.89 -9.49
C LYS A 101 7.74 13.04 -9.16
N LEU A 102 6.96 13.43 -10.14
CA LEU A 102 5.88 14.41 -10.01
C LEU A 102 4.55 13.70 -10.27
N ALA A 103 3.50 14.08 -9.55
CA ALA A 103 2.16 13.55 -9.78
C ALA A 103 1.08 14.61 -9.64
N TRP A 104 -0.03 14.37 -10.33
CA TRP A 104 -1.27 15.14 -10.28
C TRP A 104 -2.45 14.17 -10.23
N ALA A 105 -3.49 14.53 -9.53
CA ALA A 105 -4.70 13.71 -9.45
C ALA A 105 -5.96 14.56 -9.65
N VAL A 106 -6.99 13.92 -10.20
CA VAL A 106 -8.34 14.44 -10.27
C VAL A 106 -9.24 13.47 -9.54
N ASP A 107 -9.83 13.91 -8.43
CA ASP A 107 -10.72 13.16 -7.55
C ASP A 107 -10.01 11.96 -6.86
N ASN A 108 -10.59 11.43 -5.77
CA ASN A 108 -10.11 10.24 -5.05
C ASN A 108 -10.94 8.98 -5.39
N GLY A 109 -11.81 9.09 -6.40
CA GLY A 109 -12.61 7.96 -6.88
C GLY A 109 -13.57 7.41 -5.84
N LEU A 110 -13.69 6.08 -5.81
CA LEU A 110 -14.59 5.40 -4.89
C LEU A 110 -14.09 5.45 -3.43
N ASN A 111 -12.78 5.63 -3.21
CA ASN A 111 -12.19 5.75 -1.87
C ASN A 111 -12.85 6.87 -1.04
N ALA A 112 -13.27 7.97 -1.69
CA ALA A 112 -13.92 9.10 -1.03
C ALA A 112 -15.33 8.81 -0.47
N VAL A 113 -15.96 7.71 -0.86
CA VAL A 113 -17.37 7.40 -0.50
C VAL A 113 -17.62 5.95 -0.12
N SER A 114 -16.58 5.13 -0.12
CA SER A 114 -16.69 3.70 0.23
C SER A 114 -16.74 3.53 1.76
N PRO A 115 -17.61 2.63 2.28
CA PRO A 115 -17.69 2.38 3.70
C PRO A 115 -16.64 1.38 4.21
N PHE A 116 -15.84 0.80 3.34
CA PHE A 116 -14.83 -0.19 3.69
C PHE A 116 -13.58 0.44 4.31
N ARG A 117 -12.95 -0.28 5.22
CA ARG A 117 -11.71 0.15 5.89
C ARG A 117 -10.50 0.14 4.97
N LEU A 118 -10.49 -0.73 3.98
CA LEU A 118 -9.46 -0.75 2.95
C LEU A 118 -9.95 -0.04 1.70
N ALA A 119 -9.03 0.66 1.05
CA ALA A 119 -9.32 1.36 -0.19
C ALA A 119 -9.63 0.37 -1.33
N PRO A 120 -10.76 0.55 -2.04
CA PRO A 120 -11.06 -0.21 -3.26
C PRO A 120 -10.04 0.00 -4.38
N TRP A 121 -9.31 1.09 -4.34
CA TRP A 121 -8.15 1.36 -5.18
C TRP A 121 -7.02 1.91 -4.33
N ALA A 122 -5.89 1.19 -4.29
CA ALA A 122 -4.73 1.54 -3.48
C ALA A 122 -4.01 2.83 -3.89
N ALA A 123 -4.31 3.38 -5.07
CA ALA A 123 -3.90 4.72 -5.44
C ALA A 123 -4.68 5.72 -4.58
N ASP A 124 -4.15 6.04 -3.41
CA ASP A 124 -4.68 7.10 -2.56
C ASP A 124 -4.22 8.45 -3.11
N LEU A 125 -5.10 9.03 -3.93
CA LEU A 125 -4.75 10.22 -4.68
C LEU A 125 -4.86 11.51 -3.84
N GLU A 126 -5.54 11.46 -2.71
CA GLU A 126 -5.62 12.59 -1.79
C GLU A 126 -4.34 12.68 -0.97
N ASP A 127 -3.97 11.64 -0.26
CA ASP A 127 -2.76 11.59 0.55
C ASP A 127 -1.50 11.58 -0.31
N ASP A 128 -1.46 10.76 -1.34
CA ASP A 128 -0.24 10.59 -2.16
C ASP A 128 0.07 11.75 -3.08
N VAL A 129 -0.84 12.68 -3.31
CA VAL A 129 -0.60 13.78 -4.26
C VAL A 129 -0.84 15.16 -3.67
N GLN A 130 -1.83 15.33 -2.80
CA GLN A 130 -2.24 16.65 -2.32
C GLN A 130 -1.70 16.98 -0.94
N ASP A 131 -1.69 16.03 -0.03
CA ASP A 131 -1.26 16.20 1.35
C ASP A 131 -0.40 15.02 1.84
N ILE A 132 0.84 15.01 1.41
CA ILE A 132 1.75 13.90 1.72
C ILE A 132 2.33 14.10 3.11
N ASN A 133 1.94 13.27 4.08
CA ASN A 133 2.40 13.32 5.46
C ASN A 133 2.29 14.73 6.09
N GLY A 134 1.18 15.43 5.88
CA GLY A 134 0.99 16.80 6.34
C GLY A 134 1.83 17.85 5.59
N SER A 135 2.47 17.48 4.48
CA SER A 135 3.39 18.35 3.73
C SER A 135 2.80 18.80 2.40
N ALA A 136 2.45 20.05 2.27
CA ALA A 136 2.07 20.65 0.99
C ALA A 136 3.31 20.81 0.08
N ARG A 137 3.70 19.74 -0.63
CA ARG A 137 4.90 19.72 -1.51
C ARG A 137 4.64 20.07 -2.98
N SER A 138 3.46 20.56 -3.32
CA SER A 138 3.16 21.01 -4.69
C SER A 138 3.50 19.97 -5.76
N TYR A 139 2.90 18.77 -5.63
CA TYR A 139 3.01 17.67 -6.60
C TYR A 139 4.36 16.95 -6.67
N LEU A 140 5.35 17.31 -5.87
CA LEU A 140 6.62 16.61 -5.77
C LEU A 140 6.47 15.38 -4.86
N LEU A 141 6.43 14.18 -5.44
CA LEU A 141 6.40 12.93 -4.68
C LEU A 141 7.79 12.52 -4.23
N ALA A 142 8.69 12.21 -5.15
CA ALA A 142 10.04 11.75 -4.83
C ALA A 142 11.11 12.60 -5.50
N ALA A 143 12.22 12.79 -4.82
CA ALA A 143 13.45 13.41 -5.36
C ALA A 143 14.66 12.87 -4.62
N TRP A 144 15.46 12.06 -5.27
CA TRP A 144 16.57 11.42 -4.60
C TRP A 144 17.81 11.27 -5.51
N TYR A 145 18.96 11.09 -4.84
CA TYR A 145 20.21 10.70 -5.45
C TYR A 145 20.61 9.32 -4.95
N ARG A 146 21.11 8.47 -5.86
CA ARG A 146 21.61 7.12 -5.61
C ARG A 146 23.01 6.96 -6.14
N HIS A 147 23.90 6.38 -5.30
CA HIS A 147 25.24 5.98 -5.72
C HIS A 147 25.42 4.46 -5.58
N SER A 148 25.94 3.83 -6.64
CA SER A 148 26.18 2.39 -6.70
C SER A 148 27.66 2.05 -6.59
N PHE A 149 27.99 1.13 -5.69
CA PHE A 149 29.33 0.59 -5.48
C PHE A 149 29.41 -0.83 -6.05
N ALA A 150 30.20 -1.03 -7.10
CA ALA A 150 30.50 -2.37 -7.60
C ALA A 150 31.44 -3.08 -6.64
N LEU A 151 31.11 -4.31 -6.28
CA LEU A 151 31.95 -5.20 -5.48
C LEU A 151 32.54 -6.31 -6.37
N ALA A 152 33.21 -7.29 -5.76
CA ALA A 152 33.75 -8.41 -6.50
C ALA A 152 32.66 -9.29 -7.10
N GLY A 153 32.83 -9.71 -8.36
CA GLY A 153 31.86 -10.49 -9.12
C GLY A 153 30.66 -9.65 -9.53
N GLU A 154 29.46 -10.18 -9.40
CA GLU A 154 28.17 -9.50 -9.69
C GLU A 154 27.57 -8.80 -8.47
N ASN A 155 28.29 -8.78 -7.35
CA ASN A 155 27.81 -8.18 -6.12
C ASN A 155 27.83 -6.64 -6.21
N ARG A 156 26.83 -6.00 -5.61
CA ARG A 156 26.67 -4.55 -5.62
C ARG A 156 26.06 -4.07 -4.31
N ILE A 157 26.40 -2.85 -3.94
CA ILE A 157 25.72 -2.08 -2.89
C ILE A 157 25.33 -0.75 -3.51
N ALA A 158 24.15 -0.23 -3.15
CA ALA A 158 23.74 1.13 -3.49
C ALA A 158 23.27 1.86 -2.25
N ALA A 159 23.46 3.17 -2.24
CA ALA A 159 22.99 4.07 -1.21
C ALA A 159 22.16 5.18 -1.85
N THR A 160 20.95 5.39 -1.36
CA THR A 160 20.00 6.40 -1.81
C THR A 160 19.76 7.42 -0.71
N LEU A 161 19.60 8.67 -1.05
CA LEU A 161 19.38 9.79 -0.14
C LEU A 161 18.42 10.79 -0.79
N GLY A 162 17.39 11.21 -0.08
CA GLY A 162 16.43 12.22 -0.57
C GLY A 162 15.03 12.03 -0.04
N ILE A 163 14.04 12.46 -0.80
CA ILE A 163 12.63 12.12 -0.58
C ILE A 163 12.38 10.78 -1.27
N ILE A 164 12.16 9.75 -0.48
CA ILE A 164 12.01 8.36 -0.93
C ILE A 164 10.65 7.80 -0.54
N ASP A 165 10.23 6.75 -1.24
CA ASP A 165 9.08 5.94 -0.88
C ASP A 165 9.56 4.63 -0.22
N SER A 166 8.98 4.24 0.91
CA SER A 166 9.36 3.00 1.57
C SER A 166 8.94 1.75 0.78
N THR A 167 7.88 1.86 -0.02
CA THR A 167 7.36 0.77 -0.87
C THR A 167 8.32 0.40 -2.00
N ASP A 168 9.17 1.31 -2.44
CA ASP A 168 10.23 1.03 -3.43
C ASP A 168 11.29 0.04 -2.90
N TYR A 169 11.42 -0.11 -1.58
CA TYR A 169 12.48 -0.91 -0.94
C TYR A 169 11.96 -2.12 -0.18
N LEU A 170 10.71 -2.07 0.29
CA LEU A 170 10.13 -3.05 1.20
C LEU A 170 8.87 -3.67 0.60
N ASP A 171 8.54 -4.88 1.06
CA ASP A 171 7.32 -5.63 0.74
C ASP A 171 7.08 -5.90 -0.75
N GLY A 172 8.11 -5.82 -1.58
CA GLY A 172 7.99 -6.10 -3.01
C GLY A 172 7.41 -7.48 -3.31
N ASN A 173 6.63 -7.59 -4.40
CA ASN A 173 6.06 -8.83 -4.91
C ASN A 173 5.90 -8.73 -6.44
N ALA A 174 6.17 -9.82 -7.17
CA ALA A 174 6.13 -9.78 -8.63
C ALA A 174 4.71 -9.73 -9.22
N TYR A 175 3.69 -10.16 -8.47
CA TYR A 175 2.33 -10.35 -8.97
C TYR A 175 1.28 -9.56 -8.22
N ALA A 176 1.66 -8.92 -7.12
CA ALA A 176 0.75 -8.18 -6.26
C ALA A 176 1.51 -7.04 -5.56
N ASN A 177 1.75 -5.92 -6.28
CA ASN A 177 2.53 -4.78 -5.78
C ASN A 177 2.32 -3.49 -6.60
N ASP A 178 1.37 -3.46 -7.52
CA ASP A 178 1.19 -2.32 -8.41
C ASP A 178 -0.31 -2.06 -8.64
N GLU A 179 -0.80 -0.96 -8.09
CA GLU A 179 -2.19 -0.52 -8.15
C GLU A 179 -2.61 -0.01 -9.54
N TYR A 180 -1.68 0.18 -10.45
CA TYR A 180 -1.95 0.67 -11.81
C TYR A 180 -2.03 -0.45 -12.84
N THR A 181 -1.26 -1.52 -12.68
CA THR A 181 -1.17 -2.59 -13.68
C THR A 181 -1.60 -3.96 -13.18
N GLN A 182 -1.70 -4.14 -11.85
CA GLN A 182 -2.09 -5.39 -11.20
C GLN A 182 -3.41 -5.22 -10.45
N PHE A 183 -3.50 -5.70 -9.20
CA PHE A 183 -4.68 -5.55 -8.33
C PHE A 183 -4.95 -4.07 -8.02
N MET A 184 -6.22 -3.71 -7.91
CA MET A 184 -6.61 -2.36 -7.49
C MET A 184 -6.68 -2.25 -5.96
N ASN A 185 -7.23 -3.26 -5.30
CA ASN A 185 -7.49 -3.21 -3.87
C ASN A 185 -6.21 -3.16 -3.03
N GLU A 186 -6.21 -2.31 -2.02
CA GLU A 186 -5.09 -2.09 -1.09
C GLU A 186 -4.58 -3.39 -0.45
N ALA A 187 -5.45 -4.37 -0.18
CA ALA A 187 -5.08 -5.65 0.42
C ALA A 187 -4.03 -6.45 -0.37
N PHE A 188 -3.81 -6.13 -1.65
CA PHE A 188 -2.92 -6.86 -2.55
C PHE A 188 -1.70 -6.04 -2.98
N VAL A 189 -1.74 -4.72 -2.89
CA VAL A 189 -0.62 -3.87 -3.37
C VAL A 189 0.53 -3.93 -2.38
N ASN A 190 0.26 -3.64 -1.11
CA ASN A 190 1.21 -3.84 0.00
C ASN A 190 0.47 -4.44 1.20
N ALA A 191 1.22 -4.81 2.24
CA ALA A 191 0.61 -5.25 3.48
C ALA A 191 0.06 -4.05 4.25
N GLY A 192 -1.27 -3.83 4.24
CA GLY A 192 -1.91 -2.69 4.88
C GLY A 192 -1.59 -2.53 6.38
N ASN A 193 -1.33 -3.64 7.09
CA ASN A 193 -0.90 -3.60 8.48
C ASN A 193 0.59 -3.25 8.70
N TYR A 194 1.37 -3.02 7.64
CA TYR A 194 2.73 -2.49 7.76
C TYR A 194 2.77 -0.98 7.96
N ASN A 195 1.73 -0.28 7.47
CA ASN A 195 1.68 1.18 7.43
C ASN A 195 2.99 1.76 6.89
N LEU A 196 3.35 1.34 5.68
CA LEU A 196 4.55 1.80 4.98
C LEU A 196 4.39 3.29 4.65
N PRO A 197 5.27 4.17 5.15
CA PRO A 197 5.16 5.59 4.83
C PRO A 197 5.63 5.88 3.40
N SER A 198 4.87 6.71 2.70
CA SER A 198 5.20 7.22 1.37
C SER A 198 6.03 8.50 1.46
N TYR A 199 6.81 8.77 0.47
CA TYR A 199 7.42 10.04 0.04
C TYR A 199 7.87 11.01 1.14
N ASP A 200 8.87 10.64 1.95
CA ASP A 200 9.45 11.58 2.91
C ASP A 200 10.99 11.47 2.98
N ALA A 201 11.61 12.34 3.77
CA ALA A 201 13.06 12.43 3.88
C ALA A 201 13.65 11.13 4.43
N GLY A 202 14.53 10.51 3.69
CA GLY A 202 15.10 9.22 4.08
C GLY A 202 16.41 8.88 3.42
N VAL A 203 16.95 7.75 3.89
CA VAL A 203 18.13 7.08 3.34
C VAL A 203 17.80 5.60 3.17
N ALA A 204 18.26 5.02 2.06
CA ALA A 204 18.15 3.59 1.82
C ALA A 204 19.49 2.99 1.43
N LEU A 205 19.68 1.73 1.83
CA LEU A 205 20.82 0.90 1.46
C LEU A 205 20.30 -0.38 0.82
N GLU A 206 20.81 -0.70 -0.35
CA GLU A 206 20.46 -1.91 -1.08
C GLU A 206 21.72 -2.72 -1.34
N GLY A 207 21.63 -4.02 -1.12
CA GLY A 207 22.72 -4.96 -1.38
C GLY A 207 22.25 -6.14 -2.21
N SER A 208 23.02 -6.52 -3.24
CA SER A 208 22.81 -7.71 -4.06
C SER A 208 24.05 -8.60 -4.01
N PHE A 209 23.86 -9.87 -3.59
CA PHE A 209 24.92 -10.83 -3.33
C PHE A 209 24.55 -12.19 -3.93
N GLY A 210 24.80 -12.35 -5.21
CA GLY A 210 24.39 -13.53 -5.96
C GLY A 210 22.87 -13.69 -5.99
N ARG A 211 22.33 -14.65 -5.21
CA ARG A 211 20.88 -14.89 -5.10
C ARG A 211 20.25 -14.27 -3.85
N PHE A 212 20.96 -13.46 -3.12
CA PHE A 212 20.47 -12.82 -1.91
C PHE A 212 20.45 -11.31 -2.10
N SER A 213 19.44 -10.68 -1.50
CA SER A 213 19.34 -9.22 -1.42
C SER A 213 19.11 -8.77 0.02
N VAL A 214 19.52 -7.55 0.29
CA VAL A 214 19.28 -6.86 1.55
C VAL A 214 18.87 -5.43 1.22
N ASN A 215 17.71 -5.00 1.68
CA ASN A 215 17.30 -3.60 1.65
C ASN A 215 17.12 -3.12 3.07
N ALA A 216 17.68 -1.97 3.39
CA ALA A 216 17.50 -1.32 4.68
C ALA A 216 17.24 0.17 4.46
N LEU A 217 16.28 0.73 5.17
CA LEU A 217 15.98 2.15 5.07
C LEU A 217 15.67 2.77 6.42
N GLY A 218 15.83 4.09 6.49
CA GLY A 218 15.38 4.93 7.58
C GLY A 218 14.80 6.23 7.03
N MET A 219 13.64 6.62 7.54
CA MET A 219 12.92 7.81 7.14
C MET A 219 12.53 8.64 8.35
N ASN A 220 12.46 9.95 8.17
CA ASN A 220 11.84 10.86 9.12
C ASN A 220 10.56 11.38 8.51
N ILE A 221 9.43 10.92 9.03
CA ILE A 221 8.10 11.26 8.54
C ILE A 221 7.63 12.53 9.23
N HIS A 222 7.18 13.49 8.43
CA HIS A 222 6.82 14.81 8.92
C HIS A 222 5.64 14.75 9.89
N GLU A 223 4.56 14.07 9.51
CA GLU A 223 3.34 13.99 10.30
C GLU A 223 2.62 12.65 10.08
N ASN A 224 2.02 12.10 11.14
CA ASN A 224 1.08 10.99 11.06
C ASN A 224 -0.36 11.50 11.29
N ASP A 225 -1.36 10.63 11.23
CA ASP A 225 -2.80 10.95 11.36
C ASP A 225 -3.19 11.74 12.63
N VAL A 226 -2.29 11.79 13.61
CA VAL A 226 -2.50 12.53 14.88
C VAL A 226 -1.54 13.73 15.04
N GLY A 227 -0.93 14.18 13.97
CA GLY A 227 -0.10 15.37 13.94
C GLY A 227 1.29 15.21 14.56
N ASN A 228 1.86 14.01 14.58
CA ASN A 228 3.17 13.77 15.19
C ASN A 228 4.22 13.36 14.16
N ASN A 229 5.37 14.00 14.21
CA ASN A 229 6.58 13.53 13.52
C ASN A 229 7.07 12.20 14.12
N TYR A 230 7.57 11.29 13.27
CA TYR A 230 8.13 10.03 13.71
C TYR A 230 9.27 9.55 12.81
N ASN A 231 10.08 8.63 13.34
CA ASN A 231 11.09 7.93 12.56
C ASN A 231 10.57 6.53 12.22
N PHE A 232 10.74 6.17 10.96
CA PHE A 232 10.45 4.84 10.44
C PHE A 232 11.77 4.17 10.03
N TRP A 233 11.85 2.85 10.17
CA TRP A 233 12.95 2.03 9.68
C TRP A 233 12.43 0.70 9.15
N GLY A 234 13.11 0.16 8.16
CA GLY A 234 12.77 -1.12 7.57
C GLY A 234 13.99 -1.92 7.15
N LEU A 235 13.87 -3.24 7.22
CA LEU A 235 14.84 -4.21 6.74
C LEU A 235 14.11 -5.31 5.96
N GLN A 236 14.53 -5.55 4.72
CA GLN A 236 14.09 -6.68 3.91
C GLN A 236 15.27 -7.55 3.54
N LEU A 237 15.15 -8.85 3.79
CA LEU A 237 16.09 -9.88 3.34
C LEU A 237 15.41 -10.70 2.24
N GLY A 238 16.06 -10.82 1.09
CA GLY A 238 15.53 -11.55 -0.06
C GLY A 238 16.39 -12.75 -0.46
N TRP A 239 15.73 -13.82 -0.88
CA TRP A 239 16.33 -14.94 -1.56
C TRP A 239 15.64 -15.18 -2.90
N HIS A 240 16.44 -15.21 -3.99
CA HIS A 240 15.97 -15.22 -5.39
C HIS A 240 16.46 -16.48 -6.11
N PRO A 241 15.92 -17.66 -5.80
CA PRO A 241 16.34 -18.89 -6.45
C PRO A 241 15.75 -19.01 -7.86
N GLN A 242 16.51 -19.67 -8.73
CA GLN A 242 16.03 -20.13 -10.02
C GLN A 242 15.75 -21.62 -9.92
N PHE A 243 14.49 -22.01 -9.70
CA PHE A 243 14.05 -23.39 -9.68
C PHE A 243 13.80 -23.91 -11.10
N LYS A 244 13.64 -25.23 -11.23
CA LYS A 244 13.19 -25.84 -12.49
C LYS A 244 11.78 -25.41 -12.89
N LEU A 245 10.96 -25.01 -11.93
CA LEU A 245 9.61 -24.49 -12.12
C LEU A 245 9.60 -23.05 -12.67
N GLY A 246 10.59 -22.26 -12.31
CA GLY A 246 10.70 -20.84 -12.64
C GLY A 246 11.46 -20.07 -11.58
N ALA A 247 11.57 -18.75 -11.76
CA ALA A 247 12.14 -17.83 -10.79
C ALA A 247 11.21 -17.70 -9.56
N GLY A 248 11.81 -17.60 -8.39
CA GLY A 248 11.10 -17.31 -7.15
C GLY A 248 11.74 -16.17 -6.38
N ASN A 249 10.96 -15.42 -5.63
CA ASN A 249 11.42 -14.39 -4.72
C ASN A 249 10.80 -14.64 -3.34
N TYR A 250 11.63 -14.80 -2.35
CA TYR A 250 11.24 -15.10 -0.98
C TYR A 250 11.83 -14.04 -0.07
N ARG A 251 10.98 -13.20 0.52
CA ARG A 251 11.39 -12.03 1.30
C ARG A 251 10.89 -12.12 2.72
N ILE A 252 11.71 -11.64 3.64
CA ILE A 252 11.39 -11.45 5.05
C ILE A 252 11.53 -9.97 5.34
N ASN A 253 10.50 -9.37 5.92
CA ASN A 253 10.45 -7.96 6.29
C ASN A 253 10.45 -7.81 7.82
N LEU A 254 11.15 -6.79 8.32
CA LEU A 254 11.12 -6.34 9.70
C LEU A 254 11.09 -4.80 9.68
N LEU A 255 10.08 -4.21 10.29
CA LEU A 255 9.76 -2.81 10.21
C LEU A 255 9.47 -2.24 11.59
N GLY A 256 9.79 -0.98 11.80
CA GLY A 256 9.46 -0.32 13.05
C GLY A 256 9.30 1.18 12.92
N ALA A 257 8.50 1.74 13.82
CA ALA A 257 8.30 3.18 13.95
C ALA A 257 8.45 3.61 15.41
N SER A 258 8.96 4.83 15.60
CA SER A 258 9.16 5.40 16.92
C SER A 258 7.83 5.72 17.64
N SER A 259 7.88 5.98 18.94
CA SER A 259 6.69 6.22 19.79
C SER A 259 6.02 7.56 19.46
N ALA A 260 5.18 7.57 18.43
CA ALA A 260 4.43 8.74 17.98
C ALA A 260 2.93 8.47 17.78
N PHE A 261 2.51 7.21 17.86
CA PHE A 261 1.16 6.77 17.62
C PHE A 261 0.37 6.68 18.93
N LEU A 262 -0.92 6.96 18.90
CA LEU A 262 -1.75 6.84 20.09
C LEU A 262 -1.99 5.35 20.41
N ALA A 263 -1.85 5.01 21.68
CA ALA A 263 -2.38 3.77 22.21
C ALA A 263 -3.89 3.91 22.45
N PRO A 264 -4.66 2.81 22.42
CA PRO A 264 -6.06 2.85 22.79
C PRO A 264 -6.28 3.48 24.16
N SER A 265 -7.39 4.18 24.34
CA SER A 265 -7.77 4.76 25.63
C SER A 265 -7.91 3.66 26.68
N ARG A 266 -7.54 4.00 27.92
CA ARG A 266 -7.73 3.14 29.09
C ARG A 266 -8.93 3.63 29.87
N PHE A 267 -9.69 2.68 30.43
CA PHE A 267 -10.85 2.98 31.24
C PHE A 267 -10.52 2.74 32.70
N VAL A 268 -10.61 3.80 33.50
CA VAL A 268 -10.32 3.74 34.93
C VAL A 268 -11.59 4.01 35.74
N VAL A 269 -11.64 3.51 36.96
CA VAL A 269 -12.74 3.82 37.87
C VAL A 269 -12.75 5.33 38.14
N PRO A 270 -13.89 6.02 38.06
CA PRO A 270 -13.98 7.44 38.38
C PRO A 270 -13.40 7.73 39.76
N ASP A 271 -12.62 8.78 39.84
CA ASP A 271 -12.12 9.28 41.15
C ASP A 271 -13.24 10.11 41.77
N PRO A 272 -13.83 9.68 42.91
CA PRO A 272 -14.91 10.40 43.59
C PRO A 272 -14.49 11.78 44.12
N ASP A 273 -13.19 12.03 44.24
CA ASP A 273 -12.63 13.30 44.77
C ASP A 273 -12.16 14.22 43.62
N ALA A 274 -12.28 13.79 42.33
CA ALA A 274 -11.90 14.64 41.21
C ALA A 274 -13.01 15.65 40.89
N ASP A 275 -12.60 16.80 40.32
CA ASP A 275 -13.55 17.83 39.84
C ASP A 275 -14.54 17.26 38.80
N ALA A 276 -15.73 17.86 38.75
CA ALA A 276 -16.92 17.35 38.07
C ALA A 276 -16.87 17.22 36.52
N ASP A 277 -15.71 17.44 35.91
CA ASP A 277 -15.50 17.41 34.44
C ASP A 277 -14.80 16.12 33.97
N GLN A 278 -15.13 14.95 34.56
CA GLN A 278 -14.62 13.68 34.03
C GLN A 278 -15.53 13.21 32.89
N ASP A 279 -14.92 12.92 31.71
CA ASP A 279 -15.63 12.27 30.61
C ASP A 279 -16.01 10.84 30.99
N LEU A 280 -17.19 10.69 31.60
CA LEU A 280 -17.72 9.41 32.02
C LEU A 280 -18.25 8.64 30.82
N VAL A 281 -17.80 7.41 30.68
CA VAL A 281 -18.24 6.44 29.69
C VAL A 281 -18.72 5.17 30.38
N LEU A 282 -19.70 4.49 29.82
CA LEU A 282 -20.15 3.19 30.32
C LEU A 282 -19.31 2.08 29.67
N VAL A 283 -18.64 1.28 30.48
CA VAL A 283 -17.89 0.09 30.06
C VAL A 283 -18.45 -1.10 30.82
N ASP A 284 -19.01 -2.08 30.14
CA ASP A 284 -19.66 -3.26 30.73
C ASP A 284 -20.78 -2.88 31.76
N GLY A 285 -21.47 -1.77 31.50
CA GLY A 285 -22.53 -1.25 32.40
C GLY A 285 -22.01 -0.54 33.65
N GLU A 286 -20.71 -0.29 33.78
CA GLU A 286 -20.09 0.48 34.86
C GLU A 286 -19.56 1.82 34.35
N GLU A 287 -19.77 2.89 35.13
CA GLU A 287 -19.17 4.18 34.82
C GLU A 287 -17.65 4.13 34.93
N ARG A 288 -16.97 4.56 33.89
CA ARG A 288 -15.51 4.65 33.78
C ARG A 288 -15.11 6.02 33.26
N VAL A 289 -13.88 6.41 33.49
CA VAL A 289 -13.26 7.60 32.88
C VAL A 289 -12.37 7.14 31.74
N ALA A 290 -12.57 7.70 30.56
CA ALA A 290 -11.67 7.48 29.45
C ALA A 290 -10.39 8.29 29.65
N VAL A 291 -9.28 7.61 29.83
CA VAL A 291 -7.96 8.22 29.88
C VAL A 291 -7.27 7.97 28.55
N PRO A 292 -6.91 9.03 27.79
CA PRO A 292 -6.21 8.85 26.52
C PRO A 292 -4.99 7.94 26.68
N GLY A 293 -4.80 7.04 25.75
CA GLY A 293 -3.62 6.19 25.70
C GLY A 293 -2.35 7.02 25.54
N GLY A 294 -1.24 6.52 26.08
CA GLY A 294 0.07 7.12 25.86
C GLY A 294 0.55 6.95 24.41
N ARG A 295 1.71 7.53 24.11
CA ARG A 295 2.36 7.30 22.82
C ARG A 295 3.01 5.91 22.78
N ALA A 296 2.80 5.20 21.68
CA ALA A 296 3.34 3.86 21.44
C ALA A 296 4.16 3.81 20.14
N SER A 297 5.07 2.87 20.07
CA SER A 297 5.83 2.52 18.87
C SER A 297 5.12 1.40 18.10
N ARG A 298 5.47 1.23 16.82
CA ARG A 298 5.02 0.11 16.00
C ARG A 298 6.18 -0.82 15.67
N LEU A 299 5.91 -2.12 15.65
CA LEU A 299 6.83 -3.15 15.18
C LEU A 299 6.03 -4.15 14.34
N SER A 300 6.45 -4.35 13.11
CA SER A 300 5.80 -5.27 12.17
C SER A 300 6.84 -6.19 11.54
N TRP A 301 6.42 -7.39 11.18
CA TRP A 301 7.27 -8.35 10.48
C TRP A 301 6.41 -9.23 9.57
N GLY A 302 7.03 -9.84 8.56
CA GLY A 302 6.29 -10.72 7.68
C GLY A 302 7.08 -11.29 6.53
N LEU A 303 6.37 -12.00 5.69
CA LEU A 303 6.87 -12.77 4.56
C LEU A 303 6.15 -12.32 3.29
N SER A 304 6.89 -12.05 2.22
CA SER A 304 6.35 -11.82 0.89
C SER A 304 7.03 -12.78 -0.09
N PHE A 305 6.25 -13.67 -0.68
CA PHE A 305 6.71 -14.70 -1.58
C PHE A 305 6.03 -14.58 -2.93
N ASP A 306 6.81 -14.76 -3.99
CA ASP A 306 6.29 -14.95 -5.33
C ASP A 306 7.07 -16.05 -6.05
N GLN A 307 6.39 -16.82 -6.90
CA GLN A 307 6.95 -17.96 -7.61
C GLN A 307 6.35 -18.10 -9.01
N ALA A 308 7.19 -18.00 -10.02
CA ALA A 308 6.81 -18.38 -11.39
C ALA A 308 6.74 -19.89 -11.55
N ILE A 309 5.69 -20.38 -12.20
CA ILE A 309 5.51 -21.79 -12.59
C ILE A 309 5.41 -21.87 -14.10
N GLY A 310 6.54 -22.24 -14.72
CA GLY A 310 6.69 -22.15 -16.18
C GLY A 310 6.60 -20.69 -16.65
N ALA A 311 6.06 -20.50 -17.85
CA ALA A 311 5.91 -19.19 -18.48
C ALA A 311 4.50 -18.58 -18.32
N ARG A 312 3.58 -19.27 -17.63
CA ARG A 312 2.16 -18.92 -17.69
C ARG A 312 1.50 -18.65 -16.35
N LEU A 313 2.06 -19.14 -15.27
CA LEU A 313 1.46 -19.02 -13.94
C LEU A 313 2.43 -18.38 -12.97
N GLY A 314 2.00 -17.33 -12.32
CA GLY A 314 2.59 -16.73 -11.14
C GLY A 314 1.78 -17.08 -9.91
N LEU A 315 2.44 -17.28 -8.79
CA LEU A 315 1.84 -17.43 -7.48
C LEU A 315 2.40 -16.36 -6.56
N PHE A 316 1.56 -15.80 -5.70
CA PHE A 316 2.01 -14.92 -4.63
C PHE A 316 1.39 -15.30 -3.29
N LEU A 317 2.11 -14.97 -2.23
CA LEU A 317 1.67 -15.15 -0.84
C LEU A 317 2.31 -14.06 0.01
N ARG A 318 1.50 -13.39 0.83
CA ARG A 318 1.95 -12.40 1.81
C ARG A 318 1.34 -12.72 3.17
N LEU A 319 2.19 -12.82 4.19
CA LEU A 319 1.81 -13.15 5.56
C LEU A 319 2.50 -12.14 6.47
N THR A 320 1.73 -11.30 7.17
CA THR A 320 2.30 -10.21 7.96
C THR A 320 1.63 -10.09 9.32
N TRP A 321 2.39 -9.65 10.31
CA TRP A 321 1.96 -9.47 11.69
C TRP A 321 2.49 -8.17 12.24
N GLN A 322 1.70 -7.57 13.11
CA GLN A 322 2.07 -6.38 13.85
C GLN A 322 2.07 -6.66 15.35
N SER A 323 3.06 -6.11 16.06
CA SER A 323 3.16 -6.16 17.52
C SER A 323 3.34 -4.72 18.02
N THR A 324 2.29 -4.16 18.64
CA THR A 324 2.28 -2.77 19.05
C THR A 324 1.24 -2.54 20.15
N ASP A 325 1.49 -1.53 21.00
CA ASP A 325 0.50 -0.98 21.90
C ASP A 325 -0.26 0.22 21.28
N ALA A 326 0.11 0.67 20.07
CA ALA A 326 -0.62 1.69 19.34
C ALA A 326 -1.99 1.17 18.87
N ALA A 327 -2.94 2.08 18.67
CA ALA A 327 -4.20 1.76 18.00
C ALA A 327 -3.90 1.35 16.55
N VAL A 328 -4.41 0.17 16.16
CA VAL A 328 -4.24 -0.39 14.83
C VAL A 328 -5.49 -1.17 14.42
N ASP A 329 -5.93 -0.99 13.21
CA ASP A 329 -7.09 -1.69 12.66
C ASP A 329 -6.80 -3.16 12.41
N TYR A 330 -5.59 -3.50 11.98
CA TYR A 330 -5.22 -4.86 11.63
C TYR A 330 -3.94 -5.29 12.33
N GLN A 331 -4.00 -6.42 13.05
CA GLN A 331 -2.81 -7.04 13.65
C GLN A 331 -2.14 -8.04 12.72
N ALA A 332 -2.86 -8.63 11.75
CA ALA A 332 -2.30 -9.56 10.78
C ALA A 332 -2.98 -9.48 9.42
N LEU A 333 -2.22 -9.78 8.36
CA LEU A 333 -2.73 -9.95 7.01
C LEU A 333 -2.24 -11.29 6.43
N TYR A 334 -3.16 -11.99 5.80
CA TYR A 334 -2.92 -13.23 5.05
C TYR A 334 -3.50 -13.06 3.66
N SER A 335 -2.65 -12.80 2.66
CA SER A 335 -3.10 -12.66 1.28
C SER A 335 -2.34 -13.59 0.36
N GLY A 336 -3.00 -14.02 -0.72
CA GLY A 336 -2.38 -14.86 -1.72
C GLY A 336 -3.24 -14.96 -2.97
N GLY A 337 -2.62 -15.42 -4.04
CA GLY A 337 -3.31 -15.52 -5.31
C GLY A 337 -2.44 -16.01 -6.44
N ILE A 338 -2.97 -15.83 -7.64
CA ILE A 338 -2.35 -16.26 -8.89
C ILE A 338 -2.39 -15.14 -9.92
N ASP A 339 -1.41 -15.14 -10.78
CA ASP A 339 -1.37 -14.39 -12.04
C ASP A 339 -1.25 -15.38 -13.21
N LEU A 340 -2.12 -15.26 -14.19
CA LEU A 340 -2.15 -16.07 -15.40
C LEU A 340 -1.76 -15.22 -16.61
N SER A 341 -0.61 -15.51 -17.21
CA SER A 341 -0.16 -14.88 -18.46
C SER A 341 -1.07 -15.22 -19.63
N GLY A 342 -1.33 -14.24 -20.47
CA GLY A 342 -2.08 -14.35 -21.72
C GLY A 342 -1.49 -15.26 -22.78
N ASP A 343 -0.29 -15.79 -22.58
CA ASP A 343 0.25 -16.90 -23.37
C ASP A 343 -0.69 -18.11 -23.43
N ALA A 344 -1.54 -18.28 -22.42
CA ALA A 344 -2.54 -19.34 -22.36
C ALA A 344 -3.63 -19.19 -23.45
N TRP A 345 -3.92 -17.96 -23.89
CA TRP A 345 -4.91 -17.62 -24.92
C TRP A 345 -4.34 -16.80 -26.10
N ARG A 346 -3.02 -16.85 -26.30
CA ARG A 346 -2.29 -16.24 -27.43
C ARG A 346 -2.29 -14.70 -27.43
N ARG A 347 -2.34 -14.12 -26.26
CA ARG A 347 -2.19 -12.68 -26.03
C ARG A 347 -1.16 -12.47 -24.90
N PRO A 348 0.14 -12.66 -25.17
CA PRO A 348 1.19 -12.76 -24.14
C PRO A 348 1.30 -11.52 -23.24
N GLU A 349 0.87 -10.35 -23.74
CA GLU A 349 0.90 -9.09 -22.99
C GLU A 349 -0.33 -8.89 -22.08
N ASP A 350 -1.33 -9.78 -22.18
CA ASP A 350 -2.48 -9.76 -21.28
C ASP A 350 -2.20 -10.59 -20.03
N ASN A 351 -2.92 -10.31 -18.95
CA ASN A 351 -2.90 -11.17 -17.76
C ASN A 351 -4.24 -11.17 -17.02
N ILE A 352 -4.45 -12.21 -16.23
CA ILE A 352 -5.56 -12.35 -15.28
C ILE A 352 -4.97 -12.54 -13.89
N GLY A 353 -5.36 -11.69 -12.94
CA GLY A 353 -5.08 -11.89 -11.53
C GLY A 353 -6.30 -12.39 -10.77
N LEU A 354 -6.09 -13.27 -9.79
CA LEU A 354 -7.08 -13.70 -8.81
C LEU A 354 -6.43 -13.66 -7.44
N GLY A 355 -7.01 -12.93 -6.48
CA GLY A 355 -6.49 -12.77 -5.15
C GLY A 355 -7.55 -12.92 -4.07
N TYR A 356 -7.13 -13.39 -2.91
CA TYR A 356 -7.90 -13.38 -1.69
C TYR A 356 -7.05 -12.91 -0.54
N ALA A 357 -7.60 -12.02 0.30
CA ALA A 357 -6.99 -11.52 1.51
C ALA A 357 -7.94 -11.64 2.70
N TYR A 358 -7.37 -12.03 3.83
CA TYR A 358 -7.99 -12.00 5.14
C TYR A 358 -7.13 -11.13 6.06
N LEU A 359 -7.73 -10.11 6.65
CA LEU A 359 -7.09 -9.26 7.64
C LEU A 359 -7.74 -9.51 8.99
N GLU A 360 -6.92 -9.84 9.97
CA GLU A 360 -7.33 -10.03 11.35
C GLU A 360 -7.33 -8.68 12.07
N GLY A 361 -8.43 -8.35 12.72
CA GLY A 361 -8.58 -7.09 13.45
C GLY A 361 -7.54 -6.90 14.54
N GLY A 362 -7.19 -5.66 14.77
CA GLY A 362 -6.25 -5.23 15.79
C GLY A 362 -6.93 -4.91 17.14
N ASN A 363 -6.71 -3.70 17.60
CA ASN A 363 -7.21 -3.22 18.89
C ASN A 363 -8.12 -1.99 18.77
N THR A 364 -8.61 -1.71 17.55
CA THR A 364 -9.68 -0.74 17.27
C THR A 364 -11.04 -1.46 17.15
N ASP A 365 -11.99 -0.86 16.46
CA ASP A 365 -13.32 -1.41 16.22
C ASP A 365 -13.38 -2.49 15.13
N VAL A 366 -12.32 -2.68 14.34
CA VAL A 366 -12.25 -3.69 13.29
C VAL A 366 -12.00 -5.07 13.88
N LYS A 367 -12.87 -6.04 13.58
CA LYS A 367 -12.69 -7.46 13.95
C LYS A 367 -12.01 -8.26 12.84
N ARG A 368 -12.37 -8.00 11.61
CA ARG A 368 -11.79 -8.63 10.41
C ARG A 368 -12.24 -7.96 9.14
N THR A 369 -11.44 -8.09 8.11
CA THR A 369 -11.79 -7.75 6.72
C THR A 369 -11.48 -8.93 5.81
N ASN A 370 -12.37 -9.19 4.83
CA ASN A 370 -12.13 -10.13 3.75
C ASN A 370 -12.20 -9.40 2.43
N VAL A 371 -11.27 -9.69 1.54
CA VAL A 371 -11.23 -9.15 0.19
C VAL A 371 -11.00 -10.28 -0.80
N PHE A 372 -11.83 -10.36 -1.82
CA PHE A 372 -11.60 -11.11 -3.04
C PHE A 372 -11.49 -10.13 -4.20
N GLU A 373 -10.52 -10.32 -5.07
CA GLU A 373 -10.38 -9.53 -6.29
C GLU A 373 -10.01 -10.43 -7.47
N ALA A 374 -10.61 -10.12 -8.62
CA ALA A 374 -10.26 -10.71 -9.90
C ALA A 374 -10.18 -9.62 -10.95
N TYR A 375 -9.10 -9.60 -11.74
CA TYR A 375 -8.96 -8.66 -12.84
C TYR A 375 -8.52 -9.34 -14.14
N TYR A 376 -8.87 -8.72 -15.27
CA TYR A 376 -8.32 -9.01 -16.58
C TYR A 376 -7.75 -7.74 -17.19
N ARG A 377 -6.43 -7.71 -17.40
CA ARG A 377 -5.72 -6.64 -18.08
C ARG A 377 -5.48 -7.02 -19.53
N ALA A 378 -6.04 -6.24 -20.44
CA ALA A 378 -5.87 -6.37 -21.88
C ALA A 378 -4.91 -5.29 -22.39
N SER A 379 -3.73 -5.67 -22.86
CA SER A 379 -2.84 -4.77 -23.58
C SER A 379 -3.36 -4.51 -24.98
N LEU A 380 -3.65 -3.24 -25.29
CA LEU A 380 -4.13 -2.81 -26.61
C LEU A 380 -2.97 -2.56 -27.57
N ASN A 381 -1.88 -2.04 -27.08
CA ASN A 381 -0.60 -1.84 -27.75
C ASN A 381 0.49 -1.59 -26.69
N ASP A 382 1.69 -1.24 -27.11
CA ASP A 382 2.86 -1.03 -26.27
C ASP A 382 2.69 0.08 -25.22
N TYR A 383 1.69 0.97 -25.36
CA TYR A 383 1.48 2.14 -24.52
C TYR A 383 0.15 2.12 -23.76
N LEU A 384 -0.81 1.32 -24.21
CA LEU A 384 -2.19 1.38 -23.71
C LEU A 384 -2.67 0.01 -23.25
N ALA A 385 -3.22 -0.04 -22.05
CA ALA A 385 -3.92 -1.20 -21.55
C ALA A 385 -5.27 -0.82 -20.92
N VAL A 386 -6.20 -1.79 -20.90
CA VAL A 386 -7.48 -1.66 -20.20
C VAL A 386 -7.65 -2.84 -19.27
N THR A 387 -8.01 -2.57 -18.03
CA THR A 387 -8.27 -3.57 -17.00
C THR A 387 -9.72 -3.54 -16.58
N ALA A 388 -10.40 -4.68 -16.66
CA ALA A 388 -11.67 -4.92 -16.02
C ALA A 388 -11.43 -5.60 -14.68
N ASP A 389 -12.09 -5.13 -13.64
CA ASP A 389 -11.88 -5.52 -12.25
C ASP A 389 -13.20 -5.82 -11.55
N ILE A 390 -13.19 -6.82 -10.68
CA ILE A 390 -14.30 -7.15 -9.79
C ILE A 390 -13.75 -7.49 -8.41
N GLN A 391 -14.30 -6.85 -7.39
CA GLN A 391 -13.94 -7.08 -5.99
C GLN A 391 -15.19 -7.48 -5.20
N TYR A 392 -15.00 -8.30 -4.19
CA TYR A 392 -15.96 -8.50 -3.12
C TYR A 392 -15.28 -8.19 -1.80
N MET A 393 -15.87 -7.30 -1.01
CA MET A 393 -15.32 -6.87 0.26
C MET A 393 -16.34 -7.08 1.37
N SER A 394 -15.86 -7.45 2.56
CA SER A 394 -16.70 -7.48 3.77
C SER A 394 -15.86 -7.15 4.99
N ASP A 395 -16.32 -6.18 5.77
CA ASP A 395 -15.77 -5.85 7.07
C ASP A 395 -16.69 -6.42 8.17
N ALA A 396 -16.11 -6.80 9.29
CA ALA A 396 -16.84 -7.07 10.53
C ALA A 396 -16.31 -6.11 11.59
N LEU A 397 -17.19 -5.24 12.07
CA LEU A 397 -16.88 -4.19 13.03
C LEU A 397 -17.39 -4.52 14.43
N ALA A 398 -16.94 -3.77 15.42
CA ALA A 398 -17.55 -3.81 16.73
C ALA A 398 -18.98 -3.24 16.63
N GLN A 399 -19.94 -3.95 17.18
CA GLN A 399 -21.33 -3.50 17.19
C GLN A 399 -21.47 -2.39 18.22
N ILE A 400 -21.77 -1.19 17.76
CA ILE A 400 -21.95 0.00 18.59
C ILE A 400 -23.43 0.30 18.75
N ASP A 401 -24.21 0.15 17.67
CA ASP A 401 -25.65 0.37 17.61
C ASP A 401 -26.34 -0.91 17.14
N PRO A 402 -27.50 -1.31 17.72
CA PRO A 402 -28.25 -2.49 17.26
C PRO A 402 -28.74 -2.43 15.80
N GLU A 403 -28.82 -1.22 15.22
CA GLU A 403 -29.22 -1.00 13.84
C GLU A 403 -28.03 -0.84 12.88
N GLN A 404 -26.80 -1.00 13.39
CA GLN A 404 -25.58 -0.99 12.57
C GLN A 404 -25.56 -2.20 11.64
N GLU A 405 -25.24 -1.96 10.38
CA GLU A 405 -25.00 -2.98 9.36
C GLU A 405 -23.56 -2.86 8.88
N ASP A 406 -22.78 -3.93 9.06
CA ASP A 406 -21.38 -4.01 8.64
C ASP A 406 -21.29 -3.93 7.11
N PRO A 407 -20.22 -3.27 6.57
CA PRO A 407 -20.05 -3.15 5.13
C PRO A 407 -19.85 -4.50 4.45
N GLU A 408 -20.65 -4.78 3.43
CA GLU A 408 -20.52 -5.98 2.59
C GLU A 408 -21.03 -5.69 1.18
N GLY A 409 -20.27 -6.10 0.14
CA GLY A 409 -20.75 -5.95 -1.22
C GLY A 409 -19.71 -6.11 -2.31
N TRP A 410 -20.16 -5.82 -3.53
CA TRP A 410 -19.39 -5.94 -4.75
C TRP A 410 -18.93 -4.59 -5.27
N ILE A 411 -17.74 -4.57 -5.87
CA ILE A 411 -17.18 -3.42 -6.56
C ILE A 411 -16.79 -3.87 -7.97
N PHE A 412 -17.18 -3.08 -8.97
CA PHE A 412 -16.87 -3.29 -10.36
C PHE A 412 -16.03 -2.12 -10.88
N GLY A 413 -14.85 -2.42 -11.37
CA GLY A 413 -13.87 -1.46 -11.84
C GLY A 413 -13.57 -1.57 -13.34
N LEU A 414 -13.28 -0.42 -13.94
CA LEU A 414 -12.66 -0.33 -15.24
C LEU A 414 -11.53 0.70 -15.17
N ARG A 415 -10.31 0.27 -15.49
CA ARG A 415 -9.11 1.13 -15.47
C ARG A 415 -8.46 1.12 -16.85
N ALA A 416 -8.13 2.29 -17.38
CA ALA A 416 -7.31 2.45 -18.57
C ALA A 416 -5.98 3.07 -18.20
N THR A 417 -4.87 2.46 -18.58
CA THR A 417 -3.52 2.98 -18.36
C THR A 417 -2.85 3.33 -19.66
N ALA A 418 -2.18 4.49 -19.67
CA ALA A 418 -1.28 4.92 -20.71
C ALA A 418 0.10 5.15 -20.12
N GLU A 419 1.11 4.47 -20.66
CA GLU A 419 2.50 4.50 -20.15
C GLU A 419 3.46 4.77 -21.31
N PHE A 420 4.53 5.55 -21.09
CA PHE A 420 5.62 5.78 -22.05
C PHE A 420 6.96 6.00 -21.37
#